data_114f247a764a00d7fd5edce2e0ff467c
#
_entry.id   114f247a764a00d7fd5edce2e0ff467c
#
_cell.length_a   1.000
_cell.length_b   1.000
_cell.length_c   1.000
_cell.angle_alpha   90.00
_cell.angle_beta   90.00
_cell.angle_gamma   90.00
#
_symmetry.space_group_name_H-M   'P 1'
#
loop_
_entity.id
_entity.type
_entity.pdbx_description
1 polymer ?
#
loop_
_entity_poly.entity_id
_entity_poly.type
_entity_poly.pdbx_seq_one_letter_code
_entity_poly.pdbx_strand_id
1 'polypeptide(L)'
;ASPREIEAQALLKAARQLQEVQANWNGLDKALDHALLFNRRLWSIFLSAAEGNDNPQPLEVRQNIANISVFVMKQTIDIQMNPDPAKLKSLIDINCNIAAGLSGRG
;
A
#
# COMPACT_ATOMS: atom_id res chain seq x y z
N ALA A 1 -6.68 3.73 19.97
CA ALA A 1 -6.85 2.87 18.80
C ALA A 1 -5.95 1.64 18.89
N SER A 2 -6.42 0.50 18.42
CA SER A 2 -5.61 -0.71 18.40
C SER A 2 -4.54 -0.62 17.30
N PRO A 3 -3.46 -1.41 17.40
CA PRO A 3 -2.46 -1.44 16.33
C PRO A 3 -3.05 -1.76 14.96
N ARG A 4 -4.04 -2.65 14.90
CA ARG A 4 -4.69 -3.00 13.63
C ARG A 4 -5.46 -1.82 13.04
N GLU A 5 -6.12 -1.04 13.88
CA GLU A 5 -6.82 0.15 13.43
C GLU A 5 -5.87 1.22 12.92
N ILE A 6 -4.72 1.38 13.60
CA ILE A 6 -3.69 2.33 13.17
C ILE A 6 -3.15 1.94 11.80
N GLU A 7 -2.88 0.65 11.61
CA GLU A 7 -2.42 0.14 10.32
C GLU A 7 -3.46 0.33 9.23
N ALA A 8 -4.73 0.05 9.54
CA ALA A 8 -5.82 0.25 8.60
C ALA A 8 -5.95 1.72 8.19
N GLN A 9 -5.84 2.63 9.15
CA GLN A 9 -5.91 4.06 8.85
C GLN A 9 -4.74 4.54 8.01
N ALA A 10 -3.54 4.02 8.25
CA ALA A 10 -2.38 4.35 7.43
C ALA A 10 -2.58 3.89 5.98
N LEU A 11 -3.10 2.68 5.78
CA LEU A 11 -3.41 2.16 4.45
C LEU A 11 -4.47 2.99 3.74
N LEU A 12 -5.51 3.41 4.47
CA LEU A 12 -6.56 4.26 3.89
C LEU A 12 -6.02 5.66 3.55
N LYS A 13 -5.14 6.20 4.37
CA LYS A 13 -4.48 7.48 4.07
C LYS A 13 -3.67 7.37 2.78
N ALA A 14 -2.90 6.29 2.63
CA ALA A 14 -2.15 6.06 1.40
C ALA A 14 -3.07 5.93 0.20
N ALA A 15 -4.19 5.20 0.35
CA ALA A 15 -5.18 5.05 -0.71
C ALA A 15 -5.79 6.39 -1.11
N ARG A 16 -6.13 7.24 -0.14
CA ARG A 16 -6.69 8.56 -0.42
C ARG A 16 -5.72 9.45 -1.21
N GLN A 17 -4.44 9.42 -0.83
CA GLN A 17 -3.43 10.19 -1.56
C GLN A 17 -3.34 9.74 -3.02
N LEU A 18 -3.35 8.43 -3.24
CA LEU A 18 -3.32 7.86 -4.59
C LEU A 18 -4.59 8.20 -5.38
N GLN A 19 -5.75 8.16 -4.71
CA GLN A 19 -7.03 8.52 -5.34
C GLN A 19 -7.07 9.99 -5.76
N GLU A 20 -6.56 10.87 -4.93
CA GLU A 20 -6.48 12.30 -5.25
C GLU A 20 -5.59 12.56 -6.46
N VAL A 21 -4.45 11.89 -6.52
CA VAL A 21 -3.55 12.00 -7.66
C VAL A 21 -4.25 11.47 -8.92
N GLN A 22 -4.95 10.35 -8.82
CA GLN A 22 -5.66 9.77 -9.96
C GLN A 22 -6.75 10.71 -10.47
N ALA A 23 -7.53 11.31 -9.56
CA ALA A 23 -8.63 12.21 -9.91
C ALA A 23 -8.14 13.53 -10.53
N ASN A 24 -6.96 13.99 -10.14
CA ASN A 24 -6.40 15.25 -10.60
C ASN A 24 -5.12 15.02 -11.40
N TRP A 25 -5.13 13.96 -12.20
CA TRP A 25 -3.95 13.53 -12.92
C TRP A 25 -3.40 14.62 -13.84
N ASN A 26 -2.12 14.86 -13.69
CA ASN A 26 -1.42 15.86 -14.46
C ASN A 26 0.00 15.36 -14.84
N GLY A 27 0.15 14.06 -14.86
CA GLY A 27 1.40 13.42 -15.29
C GLY A 27 2.47 13.38 -14.20
N LEU A 28 3.63 13.91 -14.52
CA LEU A 28 4.80 13.80 -13.64
C LEU A 28 4.84 14.98 -12.65
N ASP A 29 4.02 14.96 -11.64
CA ASP A 29 4.07 16.01 -10.64
C ASP A 29 4.54 15.45 -9.27
N LYS A 30 4.82 16.39 -8.36
CA LYS A 30 5.32 16.06 -7.03
C LYS A 30 4.28 15.30 -6.19
N ALA A 31 3.00 15.49 -6.46
CA ALA A 31 1.94 14.80 -5.73
C ALA A 31 1.97 13.31 -6.01
N LEU A 32 2.21 12.92 -7.26
CA LEU A 32 2.37 11.52 -7.61
C LEU A 32 3.57 10.91 -6.89
N ASP A 33 4.72 11.57 -6.98
CA ASP A 33 5.95 11.08 -6.33
C ASP A 33 5.76 10.94 -4.83
N HIS A 34 5.11 11.91 -4.19
CA HIS A 34 4.85 11.90 -2.76
C HIS A 34 3.93 10.74 -2.37
N ALA A 35 2.85 10.54 -3.11
CA ALA A 35 1.89 9.48 -2.84
C ALA A 35 2.52 8.09 -3.03
N LEU A 36 3.32 7.92 -4.08
CA LEU A 36 4.02 6.65 -4.31
C LEU A 36 5.05 6.38 -3.22
N LEU A 37 5.79 7.39 -2.81
CA LEU A 37 6.80 7.25 -1.76
C LEU A 37 6.16 6.88 -0.43
N PHE A 38 5.08 7.56 -0.04
CA PHE A 38 4.37 7.27 1.20
C PHE A 38 3.89 5.81 1.21
N ASN A 39 3.27 5.39 0.13
CA ASN A 39 2.76 4.02 0.00
C ASN A 39 3.89 3.00 0.03
N ARG A 40 4.99 3.25 -0.67
CA ARG A 40 6.14 2.35 -0.70
C ARG A 40 6.75 2.19 0.69
N ARG A 41 6.92 3.29 1.41
CA ARG A 41 7.47 3.26 2.78
C ARG A 41 6.58 2.47 3.72
N LEU A 42 5.26 2.65 3.62
CA LEU A 42 4.30 1.91 4.43
C LEU A 42 4.42 0.41 4.18
N TRP A 43 4.46 0.00 2.91
CA TRP A 43 4.58 -1.42 2.57
C TRP A 43 5.95 -1.99 2.91
N SER A 44 7.01 -1.19 2.92
CA SER A 44 8.32 -1.62 3.41
C SER A 44 8.27 -1.98 4.90
N ILE A 45 7.51 -1.21 5.68
CA ILE A 45 7.32 -1.49 7.11
C ILE A 45 6.57 -2.83 7.28
N PHE A 46 5.50 -3.03 6.51
CA PHE A 46 4.73 -4.27 6.56
C PHE A 46 5.58 -5.48 6.15
N LEU A 47 6.40 -5.34 5.12
CA LEU A 47 7.30 -6.40 4.68
C LEU A 47 8.29 -6.76 5.78
N SER A 48 8.93 -5.78 6.38
CA SER A 48 9.88 -6.01 7.47
C SER A 48 9.21 -6.72 8.64
N ALA A 49 8.01 -6.31 9.00
CA ALA A 49 7.27 -6.93 10.10
C ALA A 49 6.91 -8.39 9.76
N ALA A 50 6.51 -8.65 8.52
CA ALA A 50 6.14 -10.00 8.09
C ALA A 50 7.34 -10.95 8.09
N GLU A 51 8.54 -10.43 7.83
CA GLU A 51 9.76 -11.22 7.82
C GLU A 51 10.38 -11.42 9.20
N GLY A 52 9.91 -10.68 10.20
CA GLY A 52 10.47 -10.74 11.55
C GLY A 52 10.16 -12.05 12.25
N ASN A 53 11.14 -12.56 13.00
CA ASN A 53 10.99 -13.84 13.73
C ASN A 53 9.98 -13.74 14.88
N ASP A 54 9.74 -12.53 15.36
CA ASP A 54 8.83 -12.28 16.51
C ASP A 54 7.38 -12.06 16.09
N ASN A 55 7.08 -12.14 14.80
CA ASN A 55 5.73 -11.88 14.32
C ASN A 55 4.80 -13.03 14.74
N PRO A 56 3.70 -12.74 15.48
CA PRO A 56 2.79 -13.78 15.94
C PRO A 56 1.83 -14.31 14.88
N GLN A 57 1.80 -13.68 13.71
CA GLN A 57 0.90 -14.09 12.64
C GLN A 57 1.29 -15.46 12.06
N PRO A 58 0.32 -16.27 11.60
CA PRO A 58 0.64 -17.51 10.90
C PRO A 58 1.55 -17.27 9.70
N LEU A 59 2.38 -18.26 9.39
CA LEU A 59 3.32 -18.20 8.28
C LEU A 59 2.62 -17.83 6.96
N GLU A 60 1.45 -18.43 6.72
CA GLU A 60 0.67 -18.17 5.50
C GLU A 60 0.32 -16.69 5.35
N VAL A 61 -0.13 -16.06 6.44
CA VAL A 61 -0.48 -14.64 6.44
C VAL A 61 0.76 -13.80 6.16
N ARG A 62 1.88 -14.13 6.81
CA ARG A 62 3.13 -13.40 6.61
C ARG A 62 3.63 -13.51 5.17
N GLN A 63 3.51 -14.70 4.58
CA GLN A 63 3.89 -14.89 3.18
C GLN A 63 3.01 -14.10 2.23
N ASN A 64 1.71 -14.03 2.50
CA ASN A 64 0.80 -13.23 1.69
C ASN A 64 1.16 -11.75 1.75
N ILE A 65 1.46 -11.24 2.93
CA ILE A 65 1.88 -9.85 3.09
C ILE A 65 3.19 -9.58 2.34
N ALA A 66 4.14 -10.51 2.44
CA ALA A 66 5.41 -10.38 1.73
C ALA A 66 5.20 -10.36 0.21
N ASN A 67 4.35 -11.24 -0.30
CA ASN A 67 4.05 -11.30 -1.74
C ASN A 67 3.38 -10.02 -2.24
N ILE A 68 2.42 -9.50 -1.47
CA ILE A 68 1.76 -8.25 -1.81
C ILE A 68 2.77 -7.10 -1.79
N SER A 69 3.65 -7.07 -0.78
CA SER A 69 4.67 -6.02 -0.66
C SER A 69 5.59 -6.00 -1.89
N VAL A 70 6.00 -7.18 -2.37
CA VAL A 70 6.82 -7.27 -3.57
C VAL A 70 6.06 -6.73 -4.79
N PHE A 71 4.79 -7.09 -4.93
CA PHE A 71 3.96 -6.56 -6.02
C PHE A 71 3.88 -5.03 -5.95
N VAL A 72 3.64 -4.49 -4.74
CA VAL A 72 3.56 -3.04 -4.53
C VAL A 72 4.85 -2.35 -4.97
N MET A 73 6.01 -2.91 -4.61
CA MET A 73 7.30 -2.34 -5.01
C MET A 73 7.47 -2.34 -6.53
N LYS A 74 7.15 -3.45 -7.17
CA LYS A 74 7.26 -3.57 -8.64
C LYS A 74 6.30 -2.62 -9.35
N GLN A 75 5.06 -2.53 -8.88
CA GLN A 75 4.06 -1.66 -9.49
C GLN A 75 4.45 -0.19 -9.31
N THR A 76 5.01 0.17 -8.16
CA THR A 76 5.49 1.53 -7.90
C THR A 76 6.57 1.92 -8.93
N ILE A 77 7.53 1.04 -9.16
CA ILE A 77 8.59 1.27 -10.13
C ILE A 77 8.00 1.42 -11.54
N ASP A 78 7.06 0.55 -11.91
CA ASP A 78 6.43 0.62 -13.22
C ASP A 78 5.70 1.95 -13.44
N ILE A 79 4.98 2.44 -12.43
CA ILE A 79 4.30 3.72 -12.50
C ILE A 79 5.31 4.87 -12.65
N GLN A 80 6.43 4.80 -11.94
CA GLN A 80 7.47 5.81 -12.03
C GLN A 80 8.09 5.87 -13.43
N MET A 81 8.28 4.72 -14.04
CA MET A 81 8.87 4.63 -15.39
C MET A 81 7.88 4.95 -16.49
N ASN A 82 6.63 4.56 -16.32
CA ASN A 82 5.58 4.72 -17.33
C ASN A 82 4.30 5.22 -16.65
N PRO A 83 4.23 6.51 -16.29
CA PRO A 83 3.08 7.06 -15.56
C PRO A 83 1.77 6.93 -16.32
N ASP A 84 0.77 6.39 -15.65
CA ASP A 84 -0.57 6.20 -16.19
C ASP A 84 -1.54 6.14 -15.00
N PRO A 85 -2.58 7.00 -14.96
CA PRO A 85 -3.49 7.02 -13.82
C PRO A 85 -4.21 5.69 -13.60
N ALA A 86 -4.46 4.92 -14.66
CA ALA A 86 -5.10 3.62 -14.54
C ALA A 86 -4.29 2.63 -13.69
N LYS A 87 -2.97 2.78 -13.67
CA LYS A 87 -2.09 1.88 -12.92
C LYS A 87 -2.20 2.07 -11.41
N LEU A 88 -2.73 3.19 -10.94
CA LEU A 88 -2.90 3.44 -9.51
C LEU A 88 -4.01 2.60 -8.90
N LYS A 89 -4.94 2.11 -9.73
CA LYS A 89 -6.09 1.35 -9.23
C LYS A 89 -5.68 0.12 -8.42
N SER A 90 -4.68 -0.62 -8.86
CA SER A 90 -4.24 -1.82 -8.15
C SER A 90 -3.72 -1.50 -6.76
N LEU A 91 -2.95 -0.43 -6.61
CA LEU A 91 -2.43 -0.01 -5.31
C LEU A 91 -3.55 0.47 -4.39
N ILE A 92 -4.49 1.24 -4.93
CA ILE A 92 -5.66 1.72 -4.17
C ILE A 92 -6.49 0.54 -3.67
N ASP A 93 -6.80 -0.40 -4.55
CA ASP A 93 -7.62 -1.57 -4.21
C ASP A 93 -6.95 -2.45 -3.16
N ILE A 94 -5.66 -2.70 -3.28
CA ILE A 94 -4.90 -3.47 -2.30
C ILE A 94 -5.00 -2.81 -0.93
N ASN A 95 -4.72 -1.52 -0.86
CA ASN A 95 -4.74 -0.80 0.42
C ASN A 95 -6.12 -0.83 1.06
N CYS A 96 -7.16 -0.60 0.27
CA CYS A 96 -8.53 -0.61 0.79
C CYS A 96 -8.95 -2.00 1.27
N ASN A 97 -8.59 -3.04 0.53
CA ASN A 97 -8.95 -4.42 0.88
C ASN A 97 -8.22 -4.88 2.14
N ILE A 98 -6.93 -4.59 2.26
CA ILE A 98 -6.17 -4.96 3.45
C ILE A 98 -6.67 -4.16 4.66
N ALA A 99 -6.96 -2.87 4.49
CA ALA A 99 -7.51 -2.05 5.57
C ALA A 99 -8.86 -2.60 6.07
N ALA A 100 -9.72 -3.03 5.15
CA ALA A 100 -11.01 -3.62 5.51
C ALA A 100 -10.82 -4.90 6.34
N GLY A 101 -9.88 -5.76 5.93
CA GLY A 101 -9.56 -6.96 6.67
C GLY A 101 -9.05 -6.67 8.07
N LEU A 102 -8.16 -5.69 8.20
CA LEU A 102 -7.59 -5.29 9.49
C LEU A 102 -8.66 -4.70 10.42
N SER A 103 -9.67 -4.05 9.86
CA SER A 103 -10.77 -3.46 10.62
C SER A 103 -11.90 -4.46 10.89
N GLY A 104 -11.75 -5.70 10.48
CA GLY A 104 -12.78 -6.73 10.67
C GLY A 104 -13.98 -6.60 9.75
N ARG A 105 -13.84 -5.86 8.64
CA ARG A 105 -14.94 -5.63 7.69
C ARG A 105 -14.74 -6.35 6.36
N GLY A 106 -13.69 -7.11 6.28
CA GLY A 106 -13.32 -7.78 5.05
C GLY A 106 -14.03 -9.09 4.80
#